data_7dee40ffd458147c1f4609f16de4906c
#
_entry.id   7dee40ffd458147c1f4609f16de4906c
#
_cell.length_a   1.000
_cell.length_b   1.000
_cell.length_c   1.000
_cell.angle_alpha   90.00
_cell.angle_beta   90.00
_cell.angle_gamma   90.00
#
_symmetry.space_group_name_H-M   'P 1'
#
loop_
_entity.id
_entity.type
_entity.pdbx_description
1 polymer ?
#
loop_
_entity_poly.entity_id
_entity_poly.type
_entity_poly.pdbx_seq_one_letter_code
_entity_poly.pdbx_strand_id
1 'polypeptide(L)'
;MNWGCIPSKALLKNAEVVNHLNHADDWGIEVGDWSASMSKAVDRSRKVSKALTNGIGFLFKKNNITLVQGKATLRSSTQIDVEGGETLTAKNIVIATGARARSLPGLEIDGENIITSRHALELREQPEAVAIIGASAIGCEFAYYFNSYGVNVKMFEMLPHLVPREDEEVSVELERQFGRQGIEFALAASVSGVEEKDGRVVVQYEVGGEKQEFICDKVLLGVGVQPNTDDIGLENVGINTAGPGFIEVDGKMRTNVGGVY
;
A
#
# COMPACT_ATOMS: atom_id res chain seq x y z
N MET A 1 -5.92 5.85 7.50
CA MET A 1 -5.91 7.34 7.43
C MET A 1 -4.56 7.86 6.92
N ASN A 2 -3.45 7.59 7.62
CA ASN A 2 -2.17 8.24 7.30
C ASN A 2 -1.29 7.47 6.30
N TRP A 3 -1.48 6.16 6.13
CA TRP A 3 -0.55 5.27 5.43
C TRP A 3 -1.23 4.32 4.43
N GLY A 4 -2.43 4.65 3.96
CA GLY A 4 -3.19 3.85 3.02
C GLY A 4 -4.13 4.72 2.19
N CYS A 5 -5.41 4.37 2.15
CA CYS A 5 -6.41 4.91 1.22
C CYS A 5 -6.45 6.43 1.09
N ILE A 6 -6.34 7.18 2.19
CA ILE A 6 -6.51 8.65 2.14
C ILE A 6 -5.37 9.33 1.39
N PRO A 7 -4.08 9.17 1.78
CA PRO A 7 -3.00 9.78 1.04
C PRO A 7 -2.85 9.19 -0.38
N SER A 8 -3.09 7.89 -0.60
CA SER A 8 -3.07 7.31 -1.95
C SER A 8 -4.08 8.00 -2.86
N LYS A 9 -5.35 8.14 -2.42
CA LYS A 9 -6.39 8.80 -3.24
C LYS A 9 -6.10 10.29 -3.43
N ALA A 10 -5.43 10.94 -2.47
CA ALA A 10 -4.99 12.32 -2.64
C ALA A 10 -3.88 12.46 -3.70
N LEU A 11 -2.95 11.50 -3.77
CA LEU A 11 -1.92 11.43 -4.82
C LEU A 11 -2.50 11.05 -6.19
N LEU A 12 -3.42 10.06 -6.23
CA LEU A 12 -4.10 9.69 -7.47
C LEU A 12 -4.91 10.85 -8.06
N LYS A 13 -5.61 11.62 -7.21
CA LYS A 13 -6.31 12.82 -7.69
C LYS A 13 -5.36 13.89 -8.21
N ASN A 14 -4.15 13.98 -7.65
CA ASN A 14 -3.12 14.86 -8.18
C ASN A 14 -2.59 14.35 -9.53
N ALA A 15 -2.31 13.05 -9.64
CA ALA A 15 -1.90 12.39 -10.87
C ALA A 15 -2.93 12.58 -12.00
N GLU A 16 -4.21 12.46 -11.69
CA GLU A 16 -5.31 12.74 -12.64
C GLU A 16 -5.24 14.18 -13.19
N VAL A 17 -5.00 15.17 -12.32
CA VAL A 17 -4.84 16.56 -12.75
C VAL A 17 -3.61 16.73 -13.65
N VAL A 18 -2.48 16.12 -13.28
CA VAL A 18 -1.26 16.14 -14.10
C VAL A 18 -1.54 15.52 -15.47
N ASN A 19 -2.25 14.40 -15.50
CA ASN A 19 -2.59 13.69 -16.74
C ASN A 19 -3.53 14.52 -17.62
N HIS A 20 -4.52 15.22 -17.04
CA HIS A 20 -5.38 16.14 -17.79
C HIS A 20 -4.58 17.31 -18.39
N LEU A 21 -3.60 17.84 -17.67
CA LEU A 21 -2.76 18.93 -18.18
C LEU A 21 -1.83 18.45 -19.30
N ASN A 22 -1.31 17.21 -19.21
CA ASN A 22 -0.51 16.59 -20.27
C ASN A 22 -1.30 16.38 -21.57
N HIS A 23 -2.63 16.24 -21.49
CA HIS A 23 -3.53 15.94 -22.61
C HIS A 23 -4.61 17.02 -22.78
N ALA A 24 -4.28 18.26 -22.40
CA ALA A 24 -5.24 19.37 -22.45
C ALA A 24 -5.72 19.67 -23.89
N ASP A 25 -4.84 19.49 -24.87
CA ASP A 25 -5.14 19.70 -26.29
C ASP A 25 -6.25 18.77 -26.80
N ASP A 26 -6.36 17.55 -26.27
CA ASP A 26 -7.42 16.60 -26.60
C ASP A 26 -8.82 17.15 -26.25
N TRP A 27 -8.85 18.10 -25.30
CA TRP A 27 -10.06 18.78 -24.84
C TRP A 27 -10.25 20.17 -25.46
N GLY A 28 -9.37 20.58 -26.39
CA GLY A 28 -9.38 21.91 -26.95
C GLY A 28 -8.96 23.01 -25.95
N ILE A 29 -8.17 22.66 -24.96
CA ILE A 29 -7.68 23.60 -23.94
C ILE A 29 -6.20 23.87 -24.18
N GLU A 30 -5.85 25.10 -24.41
CA GLU A 30 -4.47 25.57 -24.50
C GLU A 30 -3.94 25.85 -23.09
N VAL A 31 -2.84 25.22 -22.72
CA VAL A 31 -2.16 25.42 -21.43
C VAL A 31 -0.77 25.99 -21.71
N GLY A 32 -0.45 27.11 -21.05
CA GLY A 32 0.91 27.67 -21.10
C GLY A 32 1.92 26.80 -20.34
N ASP A 33 3.12 27.34 -20.12
CA ASP A 33 4.17 26.64 -19.36
C ASP A 33 3.69 26.25 -17.96
N TRP A 34 3.83 24.99 -17.61
CA TRP A 34 3.48 24.45 -16.30
C TRP A 34 4.48 23.37 -15.86
N SER A 35 4.50 23.06 -14.59
CA SER A 35 5.31 21.99 -14.04
C SER A 35 4.60 21.30 -12.87
N ALA A 36 4.79 20.00 -12.76
CA ALA A 36 4.35 19.21 -11.63
C ALA A 36 5.50 18.94 -10.65
N SER A 37 5.18 18.78 -9.37
CA SER A 37 6.15 18.47 -8.33
C SER A 37 5.61 17.38 -7.42
N MET A 38 6.25 16.21 -7.41
CA MET A 38 5.92 15.11 -6.50
C MET A 38 6.02 15.56 -5.04
N SER A 39 7.04 16.34 -4.67
CA SER A 39 7.19 16.87 -3.31
C SER A 39 5.97 17.68 -2.86
N LYS A 40 5.45 18.58 -3.72
CA LYS A 40 4.24 19.36 -3.41
C LYS A 40 2.98 18.49 -3.37
N ALA A 41 2.90 17.45 -4.19
CA ALA A 41 1.81 16.48 -4.16
C ALA A 41 1.80 15.69 -2.83
N VAL A 42 2.98 15.26 -2.38
CA VAL A 42 3.14 14.64 -1.06
C VAL A 42 2.71 15.58 0.05
N ASP A 43 3.14 16.85 0.05
CA ASP A 43 2.70 17.84 1.05
C ASP A 43 1.18 18.01 1.09
N ARG A 44 0.56 18.07 -0.10
CA ARG A 44 -0.91 18.11 -0.20
C ARG A 44 -1.55 16.86 0.38
N SER A 45 -1.04 15.68 0.08
CA SER A 45 -1.56 14.41 0.60
C SER A 45 -1.49 14.34 2.12
N ARG A 46 -0.38 14.83 2.72
CA ARG A 46 -0.21 14.93 4.18
C ARG A 46 -1.17 15.91 4.82
N LYS A 47 -1.42 17.06 4.18
CA LYS A 47 -2.45 18.03 4.66
C LYS A 47 -3.85 17.41 4.67
N VAL A 48 -4.23 16.67 3.63
CA VAL A 48 -5.52 15.97 3.56
C VAL A 48 -5.62 14.94 4.68
N SER A 49 -4.61 14.10 4.87
CA SER A 49 -4.58 13.09 5.94
C SER A 49 -4.69 13.73 7.32
N LYS A 50 -3.96 14.83 7.57
CA LYS A 50 -4.00 15.56 8.84
C LYS A 50 -5.38 16.17 9.13
N ALA A 51 -6.02 16.75 8.12
CA ALA A 51 -7.37 17.33 8.27
C ALA A 51 -8.39 16.26 8.70
N LEU A 52 -8.36 15.09 8.05
CA LEU A 52 -9.25 13.98 8.39
C LEU A 52 -8.94 13.36 9.76
N THR A 53 -7.66 13.24 10.13
CA THR A 53 -7.26 12.76 11.46
C THR A 53 -7.73 13.69 12.56
N ASN A 54 -7.62 15.02 12.35
CA ASN A 54 -8.15 16.01 13.28
C ASN A 54 -9.68 15.92 13.40
N GLY A 55 -10.37 15.66 12.27
CA GLY A 55 -11.83 15.44 12.26
C GLY A 55 -12.24 14.23 13.12
N ILE A 56 -11.50 13.13 13.06
CA ILE A 56 -11.74 11.96 13.93
C ILE A 56 -11.51 12.32 15.40
N GLY A 57 -10.43 13.03 15.72
CA GLY A 57 -10.19 13.50 17.08
C GLY A 57 -11.34 14.38 17.63
N PHE A 58 -11.92 15.23 16.78
CA PHE A 58 -13.13 16.01 17.13
C PHE A 58 -14.33 15.09 17.40
N LEU A 59 -14.56 14.07 16.54
CA LEU A 59 -15.65 13.11 16.70
C LEU A 59 -15.50 12.29 17.98
N PHE A 60 -14.30 11.90 18.36
CA PHE A 60 -14.04 11.21 19.63
C PHE A 60 -14.49 12.08 20.81
N LYS A 61 -14.06 13.36 20.83
CA LYS A 61 -14.48 14.32 21.89
C LYS A 61 -16.00 14.52 21.90
N LYS A 62 -16.60 14.74 20.72
CA LYS A 62 -18.04 14.96 20.57
C LYS A 62 -18.89 13.79 21.10
N ASN A 63 -18.41 12.57 20.91
CA ASN A 63 -19.14 11.36 21.28
C ASN A 63 -18.64 10.71 22.60
N ASN A 64 -17.83 11.42 23.38
CA ASN A 64 -17.29 10.95 24.67
C ASN A 64 -16.52 9.59 24.52
N ILE A 65 -15.79 9.42 23.43
CA ILE A 65 -14.95 8.24 23.21
C ILE A 65 -13.58 8.50 23.82
N THR A 66 -13.18 7.67 24.76
CA THR A 66 -11.86 7.76 25.39
C THR A 66 -10.80 7.20 24.45
N LEU A 67 -9.78 8.00 24.14
CA LEU A 67 -8.60 7.59 23.41
C LEU A 67 -7.47 7.30 24.40
N VAL A 68 -7.05 6.04 24.45
CA VAL A 68 -5.87 5.62 25.23
C VAL A 68 -4.74 5.30 24.25
N GLN A 69 -3.58 5.94 24.44
CA GLN A 69 -2.41 5.73 23.60
C GLN A 69 -1.44 4.77 24.27
N GLY A 70 -0.87 3.84 23.50
CA GLY A 70 0.10 2.88 23.94
C GLY A 70 0.03 1.56 23.14
N LYS A 71 1.02 0.70 23.32
CA LYS A 71 0.97 -0.67 22.79
C LYS A 71 0.01 -1.48 23.68
N ALA A 72 -1.03 -2.04 23.06
CA ALA A 72 -2.06 -2.81 23.73
C ALA A 72 -1.80 -4.31 23.58
N THR A 73 -1.98 -5.07 24.67
CA THR A 73 -1.85 -6.52 24.68
C THR A 73 -3.05 -7.14 25.39
N LEU A 74 -3.65 -8.15 24.78
CA LEU A 74 -4.75 -8.90 25.37
C LEU A 74 -4.25 -9.69 26.59
N ARG A 75 -4.86 -9.46 27.73
CA ARG A 75 -4.64 -10.21 28.96
C ARG A 75 -5.67 -11.32 29.16
N SER A 76 -6.91 -11.01 28.80
CA SER A 76 -8.04 -11.95 28.81
C SER A 76 -9.07 -11.53 27.77
N SER A 77 -10.18 -12.28 27.64
CA SER A 77 -11.30 -11.90 26.76
C SER A 77 -12.02 -10.59 27.16
N THR A 78 -11.70 -10.04 28.31
CA THR A 78 -12.31 -8.81 28.84
C THR A 78 -11.30 -7.78 29.33
N GLN A 79 -9.99 -8.06 29.24
CA GLN A 79 -8.94 -7.18 29.76
C GLN A 79 -7.84 -6.94 28.72
N ILE A 80 -7.40 -5.69 28.64
CA ILE A 80 -6.30 -5.23 27.77
C ILE A 80 -5.29 -4.50 28.64
N ASP A 81 -4.04 -4.90 28.62
CA ASP A 81 -2.94 -4.16 29.24
C ASP A 81 -2.39 -3.15 28.22
N VAL A 82 -2.19 -1.90 28.65
CA VAL A 82 -1.57 -0.84 27.84
C VAL A 82 -0.19 -0.55 28.40
N GLU A 83 0.83 -0.62 27.55
CA GLU A 83 2.21 -0.39 27.92
C GLU A 83 2.39 1.01 28.57
N GLY A 84 3.00 1.05 29.74
CA GLY A 84 3.18 2.28 30.51
C GLY A 84 1.91 2.89 31.10
N GLY A 85 0.77 2.19 31.01
CA GLY A 85 -0.54 2.64 31.43
C GLY A 85 -1.27 1.68 32.35
N GLU A 86 -2.58 1.71 32.28
CA GLU A 86 -3.51 0.92 33.09
C GLU A 86 -4.01 -0.33 32.32
N THR A 87 -4.53 -1.30 33.09
CA THR A 87 -5.33 -2.40 32.52
C THR A 87 -6.76 -1.92 32.29
N LEU A 88 -7.22 -1.99 31.05
CA LEU A 88 -8.58 -1.64 30.66
C LEU A 88 -9.47 -2.88 30.73
N THR A 89 -10.70 -2.70 31.22
CA THR A 89 -11.72 -3.76 31.26
C THR A 89 -12.89 -3.39 30.33
N ALA A 90 -13.28 -4.32 29.46
CA ALA A 90 -14.38 -4.13 28.52
C ALA A 90 -15.24 -5.39 28.41
N LYS A 91 -16.53 -5.21 28.10
CA LYS A 91 -17.45 -6.33 27.83
C LYS A 91 -17.16 -7.00 26.47
N ASN A 92 -16.74 -6.20 25.51
CA ASN A 92 -16.40 -6.63 24.15
C ASN A 92 -15.10 -5.96 23.73
N ILE A 93 -14.30 -6.68 22.99
CA ILE A 93 -13.03 -6.21 22.43
C ILE A 93 -13.08 -6.37 20.91
N VAL A 94 -12.73 -5.31 20.18
CA VAL A 94 -12.55 -5.35 18.73
C VAL A 94 -11.07 -5.20 18.41
N ILE A 95 -10.49 -6.21 17.75
CA ILE A 95 -9.09 -6.19 17.30
C ILE A 95 -9.06 -5.57 15.91
N ALA A 96 -8.54 -4.36 15.80
CA ALA A 96 -8.43 -3.61 14.54
C ALA A 96 -7.01 -3.06 14.35
N THR A 97 -6.01 -3.90 14.57
CA THR A 97 -4.58 -3.56 14.57
C THR A 97 -3.99 -3.29 13.19
N GLY A 98 -4.75 -3.57 12.12
CA GLY A 98 -4.35 -3.33 10.74
C GLY A 98 -3.32 -4.32 10.23
N ALA A 99 -2.58 -3.90 9.20
CA ALA A 99 -1.60 -4.72 8.53
C ALA A 99 -0.40 -3.88 8.09
N ARG A 100 0.72 -4.56 7.78
CA ARG A 100 1.93 -3.98 7.20
C ARG A 100 2.24 -4.62 5.85
N ALA A 101 3.05 -3.98 5.04
CA ALA A 101 3.53 -4.56 3.78
C ALA A 101 4.29 -5.86 4.06
N ARG A 102 4.07 -6.84 3.19
CA ARG A 102 4.76 -8.13 3.24
C ARG A 102 6.10 -8.01 2.52
N SER A 103 7.16 -8.55 3.12
CA SER A 103 8.43 -8.81 2.47
C SER A 103 8.41 -10.19 1.79
N LEU A 104 9.28 -10.40 0.81
CA LEU A 104 9.53 -11.70 0.20
C LEU A 104 10.97 -12.12 0.51
N PRO A 105 11.26 -13.44 0.61
CA PRO A 105 12.64 -13.90 0.74
C PRO A 105 13.51 -13.41 -0.43
N GLY A 106 14.65 -12.78 -0.11
CA GLY A 106 15.55 -12.18 -1.11
C GLY A 106 15.10 -10.82 -1.64
N LEU A 107 14.00 -10.26 -1.11
CA LEU A 107 13.49 -8.93 -1.42
C LEU A 107 13.12 -8.21 -0.10
N GLU A 108 14.13 -8.06 0.77
CA GLU A 108 13.96 -7.42 2.05
C GLU A 108 13.75 -5.92 1.88
N ILE A 109 12.74 -5.40 2.56
CA ILE A 109 12.42 -3.96 2.54
C ILE A 109 13.49 -3.22 3.32
N ASP A 110 14.28 -2.39 2.64
CA ASP A 110 15.29 -1.51 3.24
C ASP A 110 14.80 -0.06 3.43
N GLY A 111 13.72 0.30 2.73
CA GLY A 111 13.14 1.65 2.75
C GLY A 111 13.88 2.65 1.85
N GLU A 112 14.92 2.22 1.18
CA GLU A 112 15.77 3.02 0.29
C GLU A 112 15.65 2.53 -1.16
N ASN A 113 16.18 1.36 -1.48
CA ASN A 113 16.10 0.76 -2.81
C ASN A 113 14.83 -0.07 -2.98
N ILE A 114 14.49 -0.87 -1.97
CA ILE A 114 13.27 -1.69 -1.92
C ILE A 114 12.29 -1.05 -0.94
N ILE A 115 11.29 -0.40 -1.51
CA ILE A 115 10.31 0.41 -0.78
C ILE A 115 8.92 -0.24 -0.73
N THR A 116 8.11 0.20 0.20
CA THR A 116 6.69 -0.15 0.29
C THR A 116 5.80 1.03 -0.09
N SER A 117 4.50 0.81 -0.15
CA SER A 117 3.51 1.89 -0.32
C SER A 117 3.68 3.01 0.71
N ARG A 118 4.08 2.68 1.95
CA ARG A 118 4.32 3.68 3.00
C ARG A 118 5.45 4.64 2.62
N HIS A 119 6.56 4.13 2.11
CA HIS A 119 7.68 4.93 1.65
C HIS A 119 7.32 5.73 0.40
N ALA A 120 6.62 5.09 -0.56
CA ALA A 120 6.17 5.73 -1.79
C ALA A 120 5.19 6.89 -1.53
N LEU A 121 4.35 6.82 -0.48
CA LEU A 121 3.48 7.92 -0.05
C LEU A 121 4.23 9.16 0.45
N GLU A 122 5.51 9.04 0.76
CA GLU A 122 6.38 10.12 1.24
C GLU A 122 7.56 10.40 0.31
N LEU A 123 7.64 9.71 -0.82
CA LEU A 123 8.71 9.90 -1.79
C LEU A 123 8.61 11.26 -2.46
N ARG A 124 9.55 12.14 -2.14
CA ARG A 124 9.56 13.54 -2.58
C ARG A 124 10.35 13.77 -3.85
N GLU A 125 11.40 12.99 -4.02
CA GLU A 125 12.24 13.03 -5.20
C GLU A 125 11.64 12.14 -6.27
N GLN A 126 11.53 12.67 -7.48
CA GLN A 126 11.00 11.92 -8.61
C GLN A 126 12.09 10.98 -9.12
N PRO A 127 11.88 9.65 -9.09
CA PRO A 127 12.80 8.71 -9.72
C PRO A 127 12.69 8.78 -11.24
N GLU A 128 13.73 8.37 -11.96
CA GLU A 128 13.68 8.20 -13.41
C GLU A 128 12.92 6.92 -13.79
N ALA A 129 13.14 5.84 -13.03
CA ALA A 129 12.50 4.55 -13.27
C ALA A 129 12.12 3.84 -11.97
N VAL A 130 10.97 3.16 -11.97
CA VAL A 130 10.46 2.37 -10.85
C VAL A 130 10.01 1.00 -11.32
N ALA A 131 10.52 -0.04 -10.67
CA ALA A 131 10.00 -1.38 -10.77
C ALA A 131 8.89 -1.59 -9.72
N ILE A 132 7.77 -2.17 -10.10
CA ILE A 132 6.66 -2.49 -9.18
C ILE A 132 6.45 -4.00 -9.19
N ILE A 133 6.70 -4.65 -8.05
CA ILE A 133 6.51 -6.10 -7.91
C ILE A 133 5.17 -6.35 -7.24
N GLY A 134 4.26 -7.00 -7.98
CA GLY A 134 2.86 -7.23 -7.61
C GLY A 134 1.91 -6.20 -8.22
N ALA A 135 0.95 -6.67 -8.99
CA ALA A 135 -0.01 -5.86 -9.73
C ALA A 135 -1.43 -5.87 -9.13
N SER A 136 -1.52 -5.91 -7.80
CA SER A 136 -2.78 -5.65 -7.08
C SER A 136 -3.10 -4.15 -7.05
N ALA A 137 -4.16 -3.76 -6.36
CA ALA A 137 -4.58 -2.36 -6.25
C ALA A 137 -3.43 -1.39 -5.90
N ILE A 138 -2.57 -1.76 -4.94
CA ILE A 138 -1.42 -0.93 -4.54
C ILE A 138 -0.46 -0.74 -5.71
N GLY A 139 -0.07 -1.82 -6.38
CA GLY A 139 0.85 -1.74 -7.52
C GLY A 139 0.28 -0.90 -8.65
N CYS A 140 -0.97 -1.11 -9.03
CA CYS A 140 -1.63 -0.37 -10.11
C CYS A 140 -1.81 1.12 -9.78
N GLU A 141 -2.19 1.45 -8.53
CA GLU A 141 -2.34 2.84 -8.09
C GLU A 141 -1.02 3.61 -8.17
N PHE A 142 0.08 3.02 -7.70
CA PHE A 142 1.38 3.67 -7.76
C PHE A 142 1.96 3.66 -9.19
N ALA A 143 1.69 2.64 -10.00
CA ALA A 143 2.06 2.65 -11.41
C ALA A 143 1.46 3.86 -12.13
N TYR A 144 0.15 4.08 -11.97
CA TYR A 144 -0.53 5.26 -12.52
C TYR A 144 0.03 6.57 -11.97
N TYR A 145 0.28 6.64 -10.65
CA TYR A 145 0.82 7.83 -10.01
C TYR A 145 2.20 8.20 -10.57
N PHE A 146 3.15 7.27 -10.58
CA PHE A 146 4.49 7.52 -11.09
C PHE A 146 4.51 7.84 -12.57
N ASN A 147 3.77 7.06 -13.36
CA ASN A 147 3.69 7.27 -14.81
C ASN A 147 3.13 8.66 -15.17
N SER A 148 2.15 9.16 -14.43
CA SER A 148 1.58 10.51 -14.67
C SER A 148 2.61 11.63 -14.52
N TYR A 149 3.69 11.41 -13.77
CA TYR A 149 4.82 12.33 -13.63
C TYR A 149 5.95 12.07 -14.64
N GLY A 150 5.78 11.14 -15.57
CA GLY A 150 6.78 10.81 -16.59
C GLY A 150 7.87 9.84 -16.08
N VAL A 151 7.65 9.18 -14.96
CA VAL A 151 8.54 8.11 -14.48
C VAL A 151 8.39 6.88 -15.36
N ASN A 152 9.50 6.26 -15.75
CA ASN A 152 9.49 4.97 -16.44
C ASN A 152 9.05 3.86 -15.49
N VAL A 153 7.88 3.26 -15.72
CA VAL A 153 7.28 2.27 -14.83
C VAL A 153 7.21 0.91 -15.50
N LYS A 154 7.76 -0.10 -14.82
CA LYS A 154 7.55 -1.50 -15.20
C LYS A 154 7.00 -2.30 -14.04
N MET A 155 5.88 -2.99 -14.27
CA MET A 155 5.21 -3.85 -13.29
C MET A 155 5.56 -5.32 -13.55
N PHE A 156 5.68 -6.10 -12.49
CA PHE A 156 5.93 -7.54 -12.54
C PHE A 156 4.84 -8.25 -11.75
N GLU A 157 4.11 -9.13 -12.41
CA GLU A 157 3.05 -9.93 -11.80
C GLU A 157 3.26 -11.42 -12.11
N MET A 158 3.24 -12.24 -11.08
CA MET A 158 3.42 -13.70 -11.19
C MET A 158 2.20 -14.40 -11.81
N LEU A 159 1.03 -13.80 -11.69
CA LEU A 159 -0.22 -14.29 -12.25
C LEU A 159 -0.43 -13.74 -13.67
N PRO A 160 -1.35 -14.32 -14.46
CA PRO A 160 -1.50 -13.99 -15.87
C PRO A 160 -2.15 -12.64 -16.17
N HIS A 161 -2.68 -11.93 -15.16
CA HIS A 161 -3.37 -10.66 -15.33
C HIS A 161 -3.00 -9.64 -14.25
N LEU A 162 -3.10 -8.35 -14.58
CA LEU A 162 -3.15 -7.28 -13.57
C LEU A 162 -4.41 -7.45 -12.73
N VAL A 163 -4.39 -6.97 -11.48
CA VAL A 163 -5.49 -7.12 -10.51
C VAL A 163 -6.14 -8.52 -10.52
N PRO A 164 -5.35 -9.59 -10.33
CA PRO A 164 -5.74 -10.97 -10.64
C PRO A 164 -6.86 -11.55 -9.75
N ARG A 165 -7.39 -10.76 -8.84
CA ARG A 165 -8.55 -11.12 -7.99
C ARG A 165 -9.85 -10.49 -8.44
N GLU A 166 -9.77 -9.61 -9.43
CA GLU A 166 -10.92 -8.96 -10.04
C GLU A 166 -11.42 -9.79 -11.23
N ASP A 167 -12.50 -9.35 -11.84
CA ASP A 167 -13.05 -9.95 -13.05
C ASP A 167 -12.02 -9.87 -14.20
N GLU A 168 -11.90 -10.93 -14.98
CA GLU A 168 -10.92 -11.01 -16.07
C GLU A 168 -11.14 -9.92 -17.12
N GLU A 169 -12.37 -9.58 -17.45
CA GLU A 169 -12.68 -8.52 -18.41
C GLU A 169 -12.20 -7.15 -17.88
N VAL A 170 -12.30 -6.91 -16.56
CA VAL A 170 -11.79 -5.70 -15.91
C VAL A 170 -10.27 -5.67 -15.97
N SER A 171 -9.61 -6.80 -15.72
CA SER A 171 -8.16 -6.93 -15.77
C SER A 171 -7.63 -6.64 -17.18
N VAL A 172 -8.21 -7.25 -18.20
CA VAL A 172 -7.84 -7.04 -19.62
C VAL A 172 -8.04 -5.58 -20.04
N GLU A 173 -9.13 -4.94 -19.61
CA GLU A 173 -9.34 -3.52 -19.92
C GLU A 173 -8.30 -2.62 -19.20
N LEU A 174 -7.94 -2.94 -17.96
CA LEU A 174 -6.89 -2.20 -17.25
C LEU A 174 -5.54 -2.34 -17.95
N GLU A 175 -5.17 -3.55 -18.38
CA GLU A 175 -3.95 -3.82 -19.15
C GLU A 175 -3.91 -2.99 -20.44
N ARG A 176 -5.03 -2.96 -21.16
CA ARG A 176 -5.17 -2.15 -22.37
C ARG A 176 -4.97 -0.66 -22.10
N GLN A 177 -5.55 -0.13 -21.02
CA GLN A 177 -5.43 1.28 -20.66
C GLN A 177 -4.01 1.62 -20.17
N PHE A 178 -3.39 0.75 -19.38
CA PHE A 178 -2.02 0.95 -18.92
C PHE A 178 -1.02 0.92 -20.08
N GLY A 179 -1.16 -0.04 -21.00
CA GLY A 179 -0.33 -0.07 -22.21
C GLY A 179 -0.46 1.19 -23.06
N ARG A 180 -1.66 1.76 -23.21
CA ARG A 180 -1.89 3.04 -23.91
C ARG A 180 -1.22 4.23 -23.24
N GLN A 181 -1.10 4.18 -21.91
CA GLN A 181 -0.43 5.23 -21.13
C GLN A 181 1.09 5.03 -21.06
N GLY A 182 1.64 3.97 -21.66
CA GLY A 182 3.06 3.68 -21.66
C GLY A 182 3.56 2.99 -20.37
N ILE A 183 2.67 2.46 -19.54
CA ILE A 183 3.05 1.64 -18.39
C ILE A 183 3.39 0.24 -18.91
N GLU A 184 4.64 -0.19 -18.72
CA GLU A 184 5.05 -1.54 -19.07
C GLU A 184 4.68 -2.53 -17.97
N PHE A 185 4.36 -3.76 -18.37
CA PHE A 185 4.15 -4.86 -17.42
C PHE A 185 4.58 -6.21 -17.99
N ALA A 186 5.12 -7.06 -17.13
CA ALA A 186 5.44 -8.45 -17.40
C ALA A 186 4.50 -9.32 -16.56
N LEU A 187 3.60 -10.05 -17.24
CA LEU A 187 2.65 -10.97 -16.64
C LEU A 187 3.22 -12.39 -16.66
N ALA A 188 2.74 -13.26 -15.77
CA ALA A 188 3.31 -14.59 -15.54
C ALA A 188 4.84 -14.53 -15.33
N ALA A 189 5.32 -13.44 -14.74
CA ALA A 189 6.73 -13.15 -14.54
C ALA A 189 7.15 -13.43 -13.09
N SER A 190 8.25 -14.11 -12.91
CA SER A 190 8.84 -14.38 -11.60
C SER A 190 10.06 -13.49 -11.39
N VAL A 191 10.03 -12.64 -10.36
CA VAL A 191 11.21 -11.88 -9.93
C VAL A 191 12.07 -12.77 -9.07
N SER A 192 13.31 -12.99 -9.49
CA SER A 192 14.27 -13.89 -8.84
C SER A 192 15.26 -13.19 -7.92
N GLY A 193 15.46 -11.87 -8.09
CA GLY A 193 16.39 -11.09 -7.29
C GLY A 193 16.34 -9.60 -7.59
N VAL A 194 16.87 -8.83 -6.65
CA VAL A 194 17.10 -7.39 -6.78
C VAL A 194 18.51 -7.12 -6.27
N GLU A 195 19.33 -6.48 -7.07
CA GLU A 195 20.72 -6.18 -6.75
C GLU A 195 20.99 -4.68 -6.97
N GLU A 196 21.85 -4.11 -6.14
CA GLU A 196 22.40 -2.78 -6.41
C GLU A 196 23.68 -2.93 -7.26
N LYS A 197 23.74 -2.20 -8.37
CA LYS A 197 24.89 -2.18 -9.26
C LYS A 197 25.10 -0.76 -9.79
N ASP A 198 26.29 -0.22 -9.57
CA ASP A 198 26.71 1.11 -10.04
C ASP A 198 25.72 2.24 -9.62
N GLY A 199 25.16 2.15 -8.40
CA GLY A 199 24.21 3.12 -7.85
C GLY A 199 22.79 3.04 -8.43
N ARG A 200 22.48 1.98 -9.21
CA ARG A 200 21.15 1.68 -9.73
C ARG A 200 20.68 0.32 -9.21
N VAL A 201 19.41 0.12 -9.23
CA VAL A 201 18.79 -1.14 -8.83
C VAL A 201 18.47 -1.98 -10.06
N VAL A 202 18.96 -3.22 -10.08
CA VAL A 202 18.73 -4.20 -11.15
C VAL A 202 17.76 -5.25 -10.66
N VAL A 203 16.59 -5.33 -11.28
CA VAL A 203 15.58 -6.36 -11.02
C VAL A 203 15.76 -7.49 -12.01
N GLN A 204 16.06 -8.68 -11.51
CA GLN A 204 16.19 -9.90 -12.28
C GLN A 204 14.86 -10.65 -12.30
N TYR A 205 14.35 -10.94 -13.47
CA TYR A 205 13.07 -11.63 -13.63
C TYR A 205 13.09 -12.63 -14.78
N GLU A 206 12.14 -13.55 -14.74
CA GLU A 206 11.94 -14.56 -15.78
C GLU A 206 10.50 -14.53 -16.27
N VAL A 207 10.33 -14.54 -17.57
CA VAL A 207 9.03 -14.66 -18.25
C VAL A 207 9.17 -15.60 -19.45
N GLY A 208 8.26 -16.58 -19.56
CA GLY A 208 8.32 -17.57 -20.65
C GLY A 208 9.59 -18.44 -20.65
N GLY A 209 10.30 -18.57 -19.51
CA GLY A 209 11.57 -19.30 -19.40
C GLY A 209 12.80 -18.47 -19.79
N GLU A 210 12.63 -17.21 -20.16
CA GLU A 210 13.72 -16.30 -20.50
C GLU A 210 14.04 -15.37 -19.33
N LYS A 211 15.32 -15.31 -18.95
CA LYS A 211 15.83 -14.39 -17.93
C LYS A 211 16.10 -13.03 -18.54
N GLN A 212 15.62 -12.02 -17.86
CA GLN A 212 15.73 -10.63 -18.26
C GLN A 212 16.07 -9.73 -17.05
N GLU A 213 16.51 -8.51 -17.32
CA GLU A 213 16.82 -7.51 -16.32
C GLU A 213 16.07 -6.20 -16.61
N PHE A 214 15.71 -5.50 -15.54
CA PHE A 214 15.19 -4.14 -15.62
C PHE A 214 15.96 -3.25 -14.64
N ILE A 215 16.47 -2.12 -15.13
CA ILE A 215 17.27 -1.18 -14.35
C ILE A 215 16.35 -0.03 -13.91
N CYS A 216 16.35 0.28 -12.62
CA CYS A 216 15.53 1.32 -12.03
C CYS A 216 16.22 2.01 -10.85
N ASP A 217 15.57 3.01 -10.26
CA ASP A 217 16.05 3.71 -9.08
C ASP A 217 15.41 3.16 -7.80
N LYS A 218 14.18 2.66 -7.92
CA LYS A 218 13.41 2.14 -6.78
C LYS A 218 12.62 0.90 -7.20
N VAL A 219 12.47 -0.02 -6.25
CA VAL A 219 11.58 -1.18 -6.36
C VAL A 219 10.46 -1.04 -5.35
N LEU A 220 9.22 -0.95 -5.81
CA LEU A 220 8.04 -0.93 -4.94
C LEU A 220 7.48 -2.34 -4.77
N LEU A 221 7.44 -2.84 -3.54
CA LEU A 221 6.80 -4.12 -3.22
C LEU A 221 5.30 -3.92 -2.97
N GLY A 222 4.49 -4.49 -3.88
CA GLY A 222 3.02 -4.53 -3.82
C GLY A 222 2.45 -5.95 -3.67
N VAL A 223 3.20 -6.87 -3.06
CA VAL A 223 2.91 -8.33 -3.00
C VAL A 223 1.96 -8.75 -1.88
N GLY A 224 1.19 -7.82 -1.36
CA GLY A 224 0.21 -8.06 -0.29
C GLY A 224 0.68 -7.59 1.08
N VAL A 225 -0.10 -8.00 2.09
CA VAL A 225 0.07 -7.51 3.46
C VAL A 225 0.20 -8.67 4.45
N GLN A 226 0.82 -8.38 5.59
CA GLN A 226 0.88 -9.24 6.75
C GLN A 226 0.10 -8.55 7.89
N PRO A 227 -0.76 -9.28 8.62
CA PRO A 227 -1.52 -8.70 9.72
C PRO A 227 -0.61 -8.29 10.88
N ASN A 228 -1.01 -7.24 11.60
CA ASN A 228 -0.31 -6.79 12.81
C ASN A 228 -0.91 -7.50 14.04
N THR A 229 -0.69 -8.78 14.10
CA THR A 229 -1.21 -9.69 15.14
C THR A 229 -0.11 -10.28 16.00
N ASP A 230 1.13 -9.96 15.72
CA ASP A 230 2.28 -10.38 16.54
C ASP A 230 2.28 -9.61 17.86
N ASP A 231 2.61 -10.27 18.96
CA ASP A 231 2.82 -9.68 20.29
C ASP A 231 1.62 -8.87 20.82
N ILE A 232 0.42 -9.20 20.41
CA ILE A 232 -0.81 -8.55 20.94
C ILE A 232 -1.58 -9.47 21.91
N GLY A 233 -1.01 -10.62 22.28
CA GLY A 233 -1.54 -11.53 23.31
C GLY A 233 -2.71 -12.40 22.82
N LEU A 234 -2.78 -12.77 21.54
CA LEU A 234 -3.80 -13.68 21.03
C LEU A 234 -3.75 -15.04 21.73
N GLU A 235 -2.55 -15.50 22.01
CA GLU A 235 -2.26 -16.76 22.73
C GLU A 235 -2.79 -16.75 24.15
N ASN A 236 -2.82 -15.60 24.84
CA ASN A 236 -3.33 -15.47 26.20
C ASN A 236 -4.82 -15.79 26.33
N VAL A 237 -5.53 -15.64 25.20
CA VAL A 237 -7.00 -15.85 25.14
C VAL A 237 -7.39 -17.00 24.21
N GLY A 238 -6.43 -17.65 23.57
CA GLY A 238 -6.67 -18.79 22.70
C GLY A 238 -7.41 -18.42 21.40
N ILE A 239 -7.11 -17.25 20.82
CA ILE A 239 -7.68 -16.82 19.54
C ILE A 239 -7.01 -17.58 18.39
N ASN A 240 -7.83 -18.17 17.53
CA ASN A 240 -7.36 -18.90 16.35
C ASN A 240 -6.87 -17.96 15.27
N THR A 241 -5.76 -18.35 14.63
CA THR A 241 -5.21 -17.65 13.47
C THR A 241 -4.93 -18.61 12.32
N ALA A 242 -5.02 -18.13 11.09
CA ALA A 242 -4.70 -18.86 9.87
C ALA A 242 -3.59 -18.19 9.06
N GLY A 243 -2.85 -18.99 8.30
CA GLY A 243 -1.76 -18.51 7.44
C GLY A 243 -0.71 -17.68 8.19
N PRO A 244 -0.35 -16.49 7.72
CA PRO A 244 0.68 -15.64 8.34
C PRO A 244 0.18 -14.86 9.57
N GLY A 245 -0.86 -15.31 10.29
CA GLY A 245 -1.39 -14.70 11.50
C GLY A 245 -2.72 -13.96 11.34
N PHE A 246 -3.49 -14.20 10.27
CA PHE A 246 -4.84 -13.67 10.14
C PHE A 246 -5.77 -14.29 11.18
N ILE A 247 -6.49 -13.46 11.93
CA ILE A 247 -7.48 -13.91 12.91
C ILE A 247 -8.66 -14.56 12.17
N GLU A 248 -9.00 -15.78 12.57
CA GLU A 248 -10.17 -16.48 12.03
C GLU A 248 -11.46 -15.87 12.61
N VAL A 249 -12.39 -15.51 11.73
CA VAL A 249 -13.69 -14.91 12.10
C VAL A 249 -14.83 -15.51 11.30
N ASP A 250 -16.02 -15.48 11.87
CA ASP A 250 -17.26 -15.84 11.16
C ASP A 250 -17.82 -14.66 10.34
N GLY A 251 -18.95 -14.87 9.66
CA GLY A 251 -19.64 -13.83 8.87
C GLY A 251 -20.15 -12.63 9.67
N LYS A 252 -20.00 -12.62 10.99
CA LYS A 252 -20.30 -11.51 11.90
C LYS A 252 -19.05 -10.94 12.57
N MET A 253 -17.87 -11.24 12.05
CA MET A 253 -16.57 -10.85 12.59
C MET A 253 -16.29 -11.37 14.02
N ARG A 254 -16.96 -12.45 14.43
CA ARG A 254 -16.73 -13.05 15.75
C ARG A 254 -15.57 -14.03 15.64
N THR A 255 -14.62 -13.93 16.57
CA THR A 255 -13.57 -14.93 16.77
C THR A 255 -14.14 -16.19 17.46
N ASN A 256 -13.31 -17.20 17.67
CA ASN A 256 -13.65 -18.37 18.48
C ASN A 256 -13.79 -18.04 19.99
N VAL A 257 -13.44 -16.82 20.42
CA VAL A 257 -13.51 -16.37 21.82
C VAL A 257 -14.69 -15.39 21.98
N GLY A 258 -15.63 -15.73 22.87
CA GLY A 258 -16.82 -14.93 23.12
C GLY A 258 -16.47 -13.51 23.61
N GLY A 259 -17.07 -12.49 22.96
CA GLY A 259 -16.83 -11.07 23.26
C GLY A 259 -15.60 -10.48 22.57
N VAL A 260 -14.87 -11.25 21.74
CA VAL A 260 -13.71 -10.76 20.97
C VAL A 260 -14.02 -10.88 19.47
N TYR A 261 -13.77 -9.76 18.76
CA TYR A 261 -14.10 -9.56 17.34
C TYR A 261 -12.89 -9.08 16.56
#